data_cd807cb1053bd14a140d6328f161276c
#
_entry.id   cd807cb1053bd14a140d6328f161276c
#
_cell.length_a   1.000
_cell.length_b   1.000
_cell.length_c   1.000
_cell.angle_alpha   90.00
_cell.angle_beta   90.00
_cell.angle_gamma   90.00
#
_symmetry.space_group_name_H-M   'P 1'
#
loop_
_entity.id
_entity.type
_entity.pdbx_description
1 polymer ?
#
loop_
_entity_poly.entity_id
_entity_poly.type
_entity_poly.pdbx_seq_one_letter_code
_entity_poly.pdbx_strand_id
1 'polypeptide(L)'
;MTKILIVEDEPNMVAGLRDNFEFEGYEVISAPDGVAGLERAVSQTPDLVILDVMMPRMSGLEVCKQLKAKRPGVPIIMLTARGQEVDKVVGLELGADDYVTKPFSIRELLARVKAVLRRAQPVAQDQERRAFGDVEVNFRTCQVLRKGKPLEFSAKEFELLKYFVSHSGEALSRDRLLEEVWGYDSFPTTRTVDAHIVRLRQKLENKPDEPHLILTIHGIGYKFVG
;
A
#
# COMPACT_ATOMS: atom_id res chain seq x y z
N MET A 1 1.87 10.09 -14.72
CA MET A 1 3.17 9.79 -14.08
C MET A 1 3.03 10.17 -12.62
N THR A 2 3.45 9.34 -11.69
CA THR A 2 3.33 9.63 -10.26
C THR A 2 4.33 10.71 -9.86
N LYS A 3 3.84 11.78 -9.23
CA LYS A 3 4.63 12.97 -8.88
C LYS A 3 5.01 12.96 -7.40
N ILE A 4 6.31 13.05 -7.10
CA ILE A 4 6.85 13.09 -5.74
C ILE A 4 7.44 14.47 -5.46
N LEU A 5 7.04 15.08 -4.33
CA LEU A 5 7.68 16.28 -3.83
C LEU A 5 8.69 15.90 -2.74
N ILE A 6 9.94 16.34 -2.91
CA ILE A 6 11.01 16.22 -1.92
C ILE A 6 11.20 17.59 -1.27
N VAL A 7 11.00 17.68 0.04
CA VAL A 7 11.24 18.89 0.83
C VAL A 7 12.42 18.60 1.75
N GLU A 8 13.57 19.15 1.40
CA GLU A 8 14.87 18.87 2.02
C GLU A 8 15.80 20.06 1.74
N ASP A 9 16.54 20.53 2.73
CA ASP A 9 17.43 21.69 2.61
C ASP A 9 18.85 21.34 2.14
N GLU A 10 19.25 20.05 2.20
CA GLU A 10 20.55 19.58 1.75
C GLU A 10 20.57 19.26 0.24
N PRO A 11 21.25 20.09 -0.62
CA PRO A 11 21.18 19.93 -2.07
C PRO A 11 21.70 18.58 -2.58
N ASN A 12 22.74 18.03 -1.92
CA ASN A 12 23.33 16.75 -2.32
C ASN A 12 22.36 15.59 -2.08
N MET A 13 21.61 15.64 -0.97
CA MET A 13 20.57 14.65 -0.67
C MET A 13 19.44 14.74 -1.69
N VAL A 14 18.98 15.95 -1.99
CA VAL A 14 17.93 16.20 -3.00
C VAL A 14 18.37 15.64 -4.36
N ALA A 15 19.61 15.89 -4.80
CA ALA A 15 20.11 15.38 -6.07
C ALA A 15 20.14 13.84 -6.09
N GLY A 16 20.70 13.21 -5.06
CA GLY A 16 20.75 11.75 -4.96
C GLY A 16 19.37 11.10 -4.91
N LEU A 17 18.43 11.70 -4.20
CA LEU A 17 17.02 11.22 -4.18
C LEU A 17 16.37 11.38 -5.54
N ARG A 18 16.51 12.55 -6.17
CA ARG A 18 15.95 12.84 -7.51
C ARG A 18 16.38 11.82 -8.53
N ASP A 19 17.69 11.61 -8.70
CA ASP A 19 18.24 10.70 -9.70
C ASP A 19 17.67 9.28 -9.55
N ASN A 20 17.57 8.79 -8.31
CA ASN A 20 17.04 7.45 -8.04
C ASN A 20 15.53 7.36 -8.28
N PHE A 21 14.75 8.37 -7.90
CA PHE A 21 13.30 8.36 -8.11
C PHE A 21 12.94 8.55 -9.59
N GLU A 22 13.65 9.41 -10.33
CA GLU A 22 13.46 9.57 -11.78
C GLU A 22 13.84 8.30 -12.54
N PHE A 23 14.90 7.59 -12.11
CA PHE A 23 15.25 6.27 -12.66
C PHE A 23 14.15 5.23 -12.47
N GLU A 24 13.42 5.27 -11.34
CA GLU A 24 12.26 4.41 -11.06
C GLU A 24 10.96 4.88 -11.76
N GLY A 25 11.04 5.94 -12.58
CA GLY A 25 9.92 6.43 -13.39
C GLY A 25 8.97 7.40 -12.69
N TYR A 26 9.39 8.04 -11.59
CA TYR A 26 8.63 9.10 -10.93
C TYR A 26 8.95 10.48 -11.52
N GLU A 27 7.97 11.38 -11.50
CA GLU A 27 8.20 12.81 -11.70
C GLU A 27 8.62 13.43 -10.36
N VAL A 28 9.79 14.08 -10.30
CA VAL A 28 10.33 14.64 -9.05
C VAL A 28 10.35 16.16 -9.08
N ILE A 29 9.69 16.76 -8.10
CA ILE A 29 9.80 18.17 -7.76
C ILE A 29 10.45 18.31 -6.39
N SER A 30 11.16 19.41 -6.12
CA SER A 30 11.81 19.61 -4.83
C SER A 30 11.62 21.02 -4.28
N ALA A 31 11.75 21.19 -2.98
CA ALA A 31 11.72 22.47 -2.30
C ALA A 31 12.83 22.52 -1.23
N PRO A 32 13.55 23.66 -1.07
CA PRO A 32 14.71 23.76 -0.20
C PRO A 32 14.36 24.09 1.27
N ASP A 33 13.08 24.23 1.62
CA ASP A 33 12.62 24.56 2.96
C ASP A 33 11.12 24.34 3.10
N GLY A 34 10.62 24.39 4.35
CA GLY A 34 9.23 24.08 4.65
C GLY A 34 8.21 25.04 4.05
N VAL A 35 8.55 26.32 3.90
CA VAL A 35 7.60 27.31 3.32
C VAL A 35 7.39 27.03 1.84
N ALA A 36 8.49 26.90 1.08
CA ALA A 36 8.44 26.54 -0.33
C ALA A 36 7.83 25.14 -0.54
N GLY A 37 8.10 24.20 0.38
CA GLY A 37 7.53 22.86 0.40
C GLY A 37 6.00 22.88 0.49
N LEU A 38 5.46 23.60 1.46
CA LEU A 38 4.00 23.75 1.63
C LEU A 38 3.35 24.41 0.42
N GLU A 39 3.95 25.47 -0.11
CA GLU A 39 3.44 26.17 -1.31
C GLU A 39 3.38 25.22 -2.52
N ARG A 40 4.48 24.50 -2.80
CA ARG A 40 4.54 23.53 -3.92
C ARG A 40 3.61 22.36 -3.71
N ALA A 41 3.49 21.84 -2.48
CA ALA A 41 2.57 20.75 -2.17
C ALA A 41 1.10 21.12 -2.46
N VAL A 42 0.73 22.38 -2.23
CA VAL A 42 -0.63 22.86 -2.52
C VAL A 42 -0.82 23.16 -4.01
N SER A 43 0.14 23.87 -4.65
CA SER A 43 -0.01 24.37 -6.03
C SER A 43 0.24 23.29 -7.08
N GLN A 44 1.19 22.37 -6.86
CA GLN A 44 1.59 21.36 -7.86
C GLN A 44 0.98 19.97 -7.60
N THR A 45 0.19 19.83 -6.55
CA THR A 45 -0.60 18.63 -6.23
C THR A 45 0.17 17.31 -6.36
N PRO A 46 1.31 17.10 -5.64
CA PRO A 46 2.04 15.85 -5.69
C PRO A 46 1.20 14.69 -5.17
N ASP A 47 1.52 13.47 -5.63
CA ASP A 47 0.91 12.22 -5.20
C ASP A 47 1.51 11.71 -3.87
N LEU A 48 2.74 12.17 -3.52
CA LEU A 48 3.44 11.85 -2.28
C LEU A 48 4.42 12.96 -1.94
N VAL A 49 4.59 13.23 -0.64
CA VAL A 49 5.60 14.17 -0.12
C VAL A 49 6.61 13.42 0.74
N ILE A 50 7.90 13.59 0.42
CA ILE A 50 9.03 13.20 1.27
C ILE A 50 9.49 14.49 1.97
N LEU A 51 9.51 14.49 3.29
CA LEU A 51 9.59 15.72 4.09
C LEU A 51 10.62 15.57 5.21
N ASP A 52 11.70 16.33 5.16
CA ASP A 52 12.61 16.41 6.29
C ASP A 52 11.93 17.11 7.49
N VAL A 53 12.18 16.59 8.69
CA VAL A 53 11.70 17.20 9.94
C VAL A 53 12.47 18.48 10.24
N MET A 54 13.79 18.47 10.05
CA MET A 54 14.69 19.56 10.44
C MET A 54 15.03 20.45 9.27
N MET A 55 14.24 21.48 9.04
CA MET A 55 14.45 22.43 7.95
C MET A 55 14.39 23.89 8.45
N PRO A 56 15.08 24.81 7.73
CA PRO A 56 14.97 26.23 8.02
C PRO A 56 13.58 26.79 7.70
N ARG A 57 13.26 27.94 8.29
CA ARG A 57 12.04 28.73 8.14
C ARG A 57 10.78 28.07 8.69
N MET A 58 10.50 26.83 8.31
CA MET A 58 9.34 26.07 8.80
C MET A 58 9.75 24.61 8.94
N SER A 59 9.54 24.02 10.12
CA SER A 59 9.86 22.61 10.37
C SER A 59 8.95 21.68 9.57
N GLY A 60 9.43 20.44 9.27
CA GLY A 60 8.62 19.44 8.58
C GLY A 60 7.37 19.04 9.35
N LEU A 61 7.40 19.07 10.70
CA LEU A 61 6.22 18.79 11.52
C LEU A 61 5.12 19.84 11.27
N GLU A 62 5.50 21.12 11.20
CA GLU A 62 4.53 22.19 10.92
C GLU A 62 4.01 22.13 9.48
N VAL A 63 4.89 21.81 8.51
CA VAL A 63 4.47 21.55 7.12
C VAL A 63 3.47 20.39 7.05
N CYS A 64 3.75 19.27 7.74
CA CYS A 64 2.87 18.11 7.79
C CYS A 64 1.48 18.51 8.33
N LYS A 65 1.42 19.16 9.46
CA LYS A 65 0.18 19.63 10.08
C LYS A 65 -0.64 20.52 9.14
N GLN A 66 -0.02 21.54 8.56
CA GLN A 66 -0.71 22.47 7.66
C GLN A 66 -1.13 21.80 6.33
N LEU A 67 -0.30 20.91 5.81
CA LEU A 67 -0.60 20.19 4.57
C LEU A 67 -1.77 19.22 4.78
N LYS A 68 -1.77 18.46 5.88
CA LYS A 68 -2.88 17.55 6.20
C LYS A 68 -4.20 18.29 6.45
N ALA A 69 -4.15 19.49 7.00
CA ALA A 69 -5.34 20.34 7.14
C ALA A 69 -5.90 20.80 5.78
N LYS A 70 -5.04 21.10 4.79
CA LYS A 70 -5.44 21.57 3.45
C LYS A 70 -5.70 20.42 2.48
N ARG A 71 -4.96 19.34 2.59
CA ARG A 71 -4.99 18.16 1.69
C ARG A 71 -4.84 16.86 2.52
N PRO A 72 -5.88 16.43 3.25
CA PRO A 72 -5.80 15.29 4.16
C PRO A 72 -5.42 13.97 3.47
N GLY A 73 -5.73 13.84 2.19
CA GLY A 73 -5.47 12.61 1.40
C GLY A 73 -4.05 12.50 0.81
N VAL A 74 -3.20 13.55 0.89
CA VAL A 74 -1.83 13.44 0.36
C VAL A 74 -0.94 12.67 1.34
N PRO A 75 -0.29 11.57 0.89
CA PRO A 75 0.60 10.81 1.76
C PRO A 75 1.92 11.55 2.01
N ILE A 76 2.42 11.43 3.24
CA ILE A 76 3.65 12.07 3.70
C ILE A 76 4.57 11.03 4.34
N ILE A 77 5.80 10.94 3.86
CA ILE A 77 6.90 10.21 4.51
C ILE A 77 7.84 11.22 5.14
N MET A 78 8.01 11.12 6.47
CA MET A 78 8.93 12.00 7.20
C MET A 78 10.34 11.43 7.23
N LEU A 79 11.35 12.27 6.97
CA LEU A 79 12.77 11.93 7.20
C LEU A 79 13.18 12.51 8.56
N THR A 80 13.68 11.66 9.48
CA THR A 80 14.03 12.07 10.85
C THR A 80 15.46 11.73 11.19
N ALA A 81 16.11 12.49 12.08
CA ALA A 81 17.41 12.14 12.63
C ALA A 81 17.31 10.96 13.63
N ARG A 82 18.40 10.20 13.76
CA ARG A 82 18.50 9.12 14.74
C ARG A 82 18.44 9.67 16.17
N GLY A 83 17.57 9.11 17.02
CA GLY A 83 17.43 9.51 18.43
C GLY A 83 16.24 10.44 18.73
N GLN A 84 15.50 10.90 17.74
CA GLN A 84 14.30 11.72 17.92
C GLN A 84 13.03 10.84 17.90
N GLU A 85 12.88 9.97 18.89
CA GLU A 85 11.66 9.14 19.01
C GLU A 85 10.39 9.98 19.24
N VAL A 86 10.53 11.11 19.91
CA VAL A 86 9.43 12.04 20.16
C VAL A 86 8.86 12.57 18.84
N ASP A 87 9.71 12.88 17.86
CA ASP A 87 9.27 13.39 16.56
C ASP A 87 8.47 12.35 15.77
N LYS A 88 8.76 11.05 15.96
CA LYS A 88 8.02 9.96 15.32
C LYS A 88 6.59 9.85 15.86
N VAL A 89 6.43 9.93 17.18
CA VAL A 89 5.11 9.85 17.83
C VAL A 89 4.27 11.07 17.46
N VAL A 90 4.86 12.28 17.61
CA VAL A 90 4.19 13.55 17.27
C VAL A 90 3.79 13.59 15.80
N GLY A 91 4.65 13.17 14.92
CA GLY A 91 4.31 13.22 13.49
C GLY A 91 3.25 12.20 13.08
N LEU A 92 3.18 10.97 13.68
CA LEU A 92 2.08 10.03 13.47
C LEU A 92 0.76 10.65 13.94
N GLU A 93 0.75 11.32 15.09
CA GLU A 93 -0.41 12.08 15.59
C GLU A 93 -0.81 13.22 14.65
N LEU A 94 0.17 13.84 13.95
CA LEU A 94 -0.06 14.88 12.95
C LEU A 94 -0.51 14.34 11.60
N GLY A 95 -0.56 13.01 11.43
CA GLY A 95 -1.10 12.33 10.25
C GLY A 95 -0.08 11.96 9.17
N ALA A 96 1.22 11.90 9.48
CA ALA A 96 2.21 11.32 8.57
C ALA A 96 1.93 9.82 8.35
N ASP A 97 2.20 9.33 7.14
CA ASP A 97 1.87 7.97 6.72
C ASP A 97 3.01 6.97 6.95
N ASP A 98 4.26 7.45 7.03
CA ASP A 98 5.46 6.66 7.37
C ASP A 98 6.63 7.54 7.82
N TYR A 99 7.66 6.90 8.40
CA TYR A 99 8.90 7.52 8.88
C TYR A 99 10.13 6.76 8.41
N VAL A 100 11.17 7.51 8.04
CA VAL A 100 12.49 6.97 7.71
C VAL A 100 13.55 7.71 8.53
N THR A 101 14.37 6.94 9.26
CA THR A 101 15.43 7.51 10.10
C THR A 101 16.72 7.67 9.30
N LYS A 102 17.31 8.87 9.30
CA LYS A 102 18.63 9.14 8.73
C LYS A 102 19.74 8.53 9.61
N PRO A 103 20.80 7.87 9.04
CA PRO A 103 20.97 7.56 7.63
C PRO A 103 20.11 6.38 7.19
N PHE A 104 19.60 6.43 5.97
CA PHE A 104 18.77 5.39 5.36
C PHE A 104 19.37 4.91 4.03
N SER A 105 18.97 3.73 3.58
CA SER A 105 19.29 3.29 2.23
C SER A 105 18.22 3.77 1.23
N ILE A 106 18.65 4.12 0.02
CA ILE A 106 17.73 4.51 -1.06
C ILE A 106 16.72 3.38 -1.36
N ARG A 107 17.17 2.11 -1.29
CA ARG A 107 16.29 0.95 -1.49
C ARG A 107 15.19 0.87 -0.44
N GLU A 108 15.51 1.17 0.83
CA GLU A 108 14.52 1.22 1.90
C GLU A 108 13.48 2.31 1.63
N LEU A 109 13.93 3.54 1.33
CA LEU A 109 13.03 4.66 1.06
C LEU A 109 12.13 4.37 -0.15
N LEU A 110 12.66 3.83 -1.26
CA LEU A 110 11.89 3.43 -2.43
C LEU A 110 10.83 2.37 -2.11
N ALA A 111 11.17 1.35 -1.30
CA ALA A 111 10.23 0.33 -0.88
C ALA A 111 9.07 0.94 -0.06
N ARG A 112 9.37 1.86 0.85
CA ARG A 112 8.37 2.58 1.66
C ARG A 112 7.49 3.49 0.80
N VAL A 113 8.06 4.23 -0.15
CA VAL A 113 7.32 5.05 -1.12
C VAL A 113 6.33 4.19 -1.91
N LYS A 114 6.77 3.05 -2.46
CA LYS A 114 5.89 2.11 -3.16
C LYS A 114 4.75 1.61 -2.25
N ALA A 115 5.05 1.28 -1.00
CA ALA A 115 4.05 0.81 -0.03
C ALA A 115 3.04 1.91 0.37
N VAL A 116 3.51 3.14 0.59
CA VAL A 116 2.66 4.28 0.94
C VAL A 116 1.78 4.69 -0.23
N LEU A 117 2.32 4.81 -1.45
CA LEU A 117 1.55 5.11 -2.67
C LEU A 117 0.47 4.06 -2.93
N ARG A 118 0.77 2.78 -2.74
CA ARG A 118 -0.23 1.70 -2.87
C ARG A 118 -1.39 1.87 -1.89
N ARG A 119 -1.13 2.31 -0.65
CA ARG A 119 -2.16 2.57 0.38
C ARG A 119 -2.94 3.86 0.11
N ALA A 120 -2.28 4.87 -0.45
CA ALA A 120 -2.84 6.19 -0.70
C ALA A 120 -3.56 6.32 -2.04
N GLN A 121 -3.30 5.42 -3.00
CA GLN A 121 -4.13 5.38 -4.19
C GLN A 121 -5.58 5.23 -3.72
N PRO A 122 -6.50 6.16 -4.07
CA PRO A 122 -7.90 5.86 -3.93
C PRO A 122 -8.09 4.59 -4.74
N VAL A 123 -8.38 3.49 -4.05
CA VAL A 123 -8.93 2.32 -4.73
C VAL A 123 -10.09 2.91 -5.52
N ALA A 124 -9.99 2.97 -6.84
CA ALA A 124 -11.06 3.44 -7.69
C ALA A 124 -12.33 2.81 -7.13
N GLN A 125 -13.43 3.55 -6.97
CA GLN A 125 -14.65 3.03 -6.33
C GLN A 125 -15.08 1.67 -6.90
N ASP A 126 -14.66 1.39 -8.14
CA ASP A 126 -14.73 0.09 -8.83
C ASP A 126 -13.78 -0.99 -8.25
N GLN A 127 -12.70 -0.63 -7.52
CA GLN A 127 -11.82 -1.62 -6.90
C GLN A 127 -12.18 -1.93 -5.44
N GLU A 128 -12.91 -1.04 -4.76
CA GLU A 128 -13.44 -1.33 -3.41
C GLU A 128 -14.56 -2.37 -3.44
N ARG A 129 -15.29 -2.44 -4.55
CA ARG A 129 -16.33 -3.43 -4.77
C ARG A 129 -16.03 -4.23 -6.01
N ARG A 130 -16.12 -5.52 -5.90
CA ARG A 130 -16.04 -6.46 -7.03
C ARG A 130 -17.24 -7.38 -7.00
N ALA A 131 -17.76 -7.65 -8.19
CA ALA A 131 -18.80 -8.65 -8.38
C ALA A 131 -18.32 -9.69 -9.40
N PHE A 132 -18.44 -10.94 -9.05
CA PHE A 132 -18.12 -12.06 -9.92
C PHE A 132 -19.15 -13.18 -9.71
N GLY A 133 -19.88 -13.52 -10.78
CA GLY A 133 -21.03 -14.42 -10.70
C GLY A 133 -22.11 -13.87 -9.78
N ASP A 134 -22.44 -14.60 -8.71
CA ASP A 134 -23.44 -14.23 -7.69
C ASP A 134 -22.80 -13.71 -6.38
N VAL A 135 -21.50 -13.40 -6.42
CA VAL A 135 -20.72 -12.92 -5.28
C VAL A 135 -20.39 -11.44 -5.44
N GLU A 136 -20.63 -10.64 -4.40
CA GLU A 136 -20.23 -9.25 -4.28
C GLU A 136 -19.28 -9.10 -3.09
N VAL A 137 -18.13 -8.46 -3.29
CA VAL A 137 -17.11 -8.22 -2.26
C VAL A 137 -16.92 -6.72 -2.09
N ASN A 138 -16.98 -6.25 -0.85
CA ASN A 138 -16.57 -4.90 -0.48
C ASN A 138 -15.27 -4.99 0.34
N PHE A 139 -14.15 -4.64 -0.27
CA PHE A 139 -12.83 -4.74 0.34
C PHE A 139 -12.59 -3.70 1.44
N ARG A 140 -13.32 -2.59 1.45
CA ARG A 140 -13.23 -1.56 2.49
C ARG A 140 -13.92 -1.98 3.78
N THR A 141 -15.12 -2.57 3.66
CA THR A 141 -15.89 -3.01 4.82
C THR A 141 -15.65 -4.47 5.19
N CYS A 142 -14.77 -5.18 4.46
CA CYS A 142 -14.52 -6.61 4.60
C CYS A 142 -15.79 -7.47 4.50
N GLN A 143 -16.75 -7.02 3.68
CA GLN A 143 -18.05 -7.69 3.53
C GLN A 143 -18.09 -8.48 2.23
N VAL A 144 -18.54 -9.73 2.32
CA VAL A 144 -18.79 -10.58 1.16
C VAL A 144 -20.26 -10.97 1.18
N LEU A 145 -20.96 -10.75 0.07
CA LEU A 145 -22.34 -11.15 -0.13
C LEU A 145 -22.40 -12.19 -1.23
N ARG A 146 -23.27 -13.17 -1.10
CA ARG A 146 -23.61 -14.10 -2.17
C ARG A 146 -25.13 -14.14 -2.32
N LYS A 147 -25.62 -13.83 -3.52
CA LYS A 147 -27.07 -13.66 -3.78
C LYS A 147 -27.73 -12.71 -2.77
N GLY A 148 -27.02 -11.62 -2.41
CA GLY A 148 -27.47 -10.63 -1.43
C GLY A 148 -27.40 -11.08 0.04
N LYS A 149 -26.95 -12.30 0.35
CA LYS A 149 -26.80 -12.79 1.73
C LYS A 149 -25.35 -12.69 2.18
N PRO A 150 -25.09 -12.21 3.42
CA PRO A 150 -23.74 -12.11 3.94
C PRO A 150 -23.11 -13.49 4.13
N LEU A 151 -21.84 -13.60 3.75
CA LEU A 151 -20.99 -14.76 4.01
C LEU A 151 -19.95 -14.40 5.09
N GLU A 152 -19.78 -15.30 6.05
CA GLU A 152 -18.74 -15.16 7.07
C GLU A 152 -17.39 -15.64 6.54
N PHE A 153 -16.39 -14.77 6.67
CA PHE A 153 -15.00 -15.05 6.31
C PHE A 153 -14.11 -14.89 7.54
N SER A 154 -13.16 -15.78 7.72
CA SER A 154 -12.05 -15.51 8.61
C SER A 154 -11.12 -14.46 7.99
N ALA A 155 -10.28 -13.79 8.80
CA ALA A 155 -9.34 -12.78 8.31
C ALA A 155 -8.44 -13.36 7.18
N LYS A 156 -7.92 -14.58 7.35
CA LYS A 156 -7.06 -15.22 6.34
C LYS A 156 -7.80 -15.64 5.07
N GLU A 157 -9.04 -16.07 5.16
CA GLU A 157 -9.86 -16.34 3.98
C GLU A 157 -10.14 -15.06 3.20
N PHE A 158 -10.41 -13.94 3.89
CA PHE A 158 -10.64 -12.66 3.26
C PHE A 158 -9.36 -12.09 2.61
N GLU A 159 -8.21 -12.17 3.29
CA GLU A 159 -6.91 -11.78 2.73
C GLU A 159 -6.57 -12.59 1.48
N LEU A 160 -6.80 -13.91 1.51
CA LEU A 160 -6.57 -14.79 0.37
C LEU A 160 -7.50 -14.44 -0.81
N LEU A 161 -8.78 -14.19 -0.55
CA LEU A 161 -9.72 -13.73 -1.58
C LEU A 161 -9.29 -12.38 -2.18
N LYS A 162 -8.89 -11.42 -1.33
CA LYS A 162 -8.40 -10.12 -1.77
C LYS A 162 -7.18 -10.25 -2.67
N TYR A 163 -6.23 -11.12 -2.30
CA TYR A 163 -5.04 -11.38 -3.10
C TYR A 163 -5.38 -12.00 -4.45
N PHE A 164 -6.29 -12.97 -4.49
CA PHE A 164 -6.78 -13.56 -5.74
C PHE A 164 -7.45 -12.55 -6.66
N VAL A 165 -8.34 -11.72 -6.14
CA VAL A 165 -9.04 -10.70 -6.93
C VAL A 165 -8.08 -9.67 -7.50
N SER A 166 -7.04 -9.27 -6.74
CA SER A 166 -6.01 -8.34 -7.23
C SER A 166 -5.07 -8.95 -8.28
N HIS A 167 -5.02 -10.28 -8.39
CA HIS A 167 -4.22 -11.04 -9.37
C HIS A 167 -5.11 -11.92 -10.27
N SER A 168 -6.32 -11.42 -10.57
CA SER A 168 -7.26 -12.18 -11.42
C SER A 168 -6.62 -12.51 -12.77
N GLY A 169 -6.79 -13.78 -13.20
CA GLY A 169 -6.21 -14.28 -14.44
C GLY A 169 -4.75 -14.79 -14.32
N GLU A 170 -4.05 -14.53 -13.22
CA GLU A 170 -2.67 -14.98 -12.99
C GLU A 170 -2.63 -16.37 -12.33
N ALA A 171 -1.70 -17.23 -12.76
CA ALA A 171 -1.43 -18.50 -12.08
C ALA A 171 -0.48 -18.26 -10.91
N LEU A 172 -0.96 -18.45 -9.68
CA LEU A 172 -0.24 -18.18 -8.44
C LEU A 172 0.27 -19.51 -7.85
N SER A 173 1.57 -19.55 -7.53
CA SER A 173 2.13 -20.74 -6.86
C SER A 173 1.68 -20.82 -5.41
N ARG A 174 1.68 -22.04 -4.85
CA ARG A 174 1.36 -22.25 -3.43
C ARG A 174 2.30 -21.51 -2.49
N ASP A 175 3.59 -21.49 -2.82
CA ASP A 175 4.61 -20.80 -2.04
C ASP A 175 4.39 -19.28 -2.05
N ARG A 176 4.10 -18.69 -3.23
CA ARG A 176 3.77 -17.27 -3.35
C ARG A 176 2.50 -16.91 -2.56
N LEU A 177 1.44 -17.73 -2.64
CA LEU A 177 0.23 -17.52 -1.85
C LEU A 177 0.50 -17.61 -0.34
N LEU A 178 1.36 -18.55 0.07
CA LEU A 178 1.75 -18.72 1.46
C LEU A 178 2.51 -17.50 1.97
N GLU A 179 3.52 -17.05 1.23
CA GLU A 179 4.35 -15.90 1.55
C GLU A 179 3.53 -14.60 1.66
N GLU A 180 2.73 -14.31 0.65
CA GLU A 180 2.01 -13.04 0.53
C GLU A 180 0.80 -12.92 1.47
N VAL A 181 0.16 -14.03 1.82
CA VAL A 181 -1.04 -14.01 2.67
C VAL A 181 -0.72 -14.34 4.13
N TRP A 182 0.26 -15.20 4.40
CA TRP A 182 0.62 -15.60 5.78
C TRP A 182 1.90 -14.96 6.30
N GLY A 183 2.83 -14.56 5.40
CA GLY A 183 4.12 -13.98 5.78
C GLY A 183 5.12 -15.02 6.30
N TYR A 184 6.36 -14.57 6.56
CA TYR A 184 7.45 -15.44 7.03
C TYR A 184 7.39 -15.79 8.52
N ASP A 185 6.62 -15.05 9.34
CA ASP A 185 6.62 -15.20 10.81
C ASP A 185 5.78 -16.38 11.34
N SER A 186 5.00 -17.01 10.50
CA SER A 186 4.26 -18.23 10.82
C SER A 186 4.85 -19.38 10.02
N PHE A 187 5.01 -20.57 10.62
CA PHE A 187 5.47 -21.79 9.96
C PHE A 187 4.32 -22.61 9.30
N PRO A 188 3.44 -22.00 8.47
CA PRO A 188 2.43 -22.77 7.79
C PRO A 188 3.06 -23.53 6.61
N THR A 189 2.53 -24.68 6.30
CA THR A 189 2.93 -25.43 5.11
C THR A 189 2.01 -25.09 3.93
N THR A 190 2.41 -25.43 2.70
CA THR A 190 1.57 -25.27 1.50
C THR A 190 0.21 -25.98 1.62
N ARG A 191 0.08 -26.98 2.49
CA ARG A 191 -1.20 -27.62 2.85
C ARG A 191 -2.18 -26.63 3.52
N THR A 192 -1.66 -25.60 4.20
CA THR A 192 -2.49 -24.54 4.77
C THR A 192 -3.22 -23.76 3.68
N VAL A 193 -2.53 -23.47 2.58
CA VAL A 193 -3.14 -22.82 1.40
C VAL A 193 -4.26 -23.71 0.84
N ASP A 194 -3.96 -24.99 0.59
CA ASP A 194 -4.92 -25.94 0.02
C ASP A 194 -6.20 -26.04 0.87
N ALA A 195 -6.07 -26.08 2.21
CA ALA A 195 -7.21 -26.11 3.13
C ALA A 195 -8.07 -24.83 3.04
N HIS A 196 -7.45 -23.65 2.87
CA HIS A 196 -8.19 -22.40 2.71
C HIS A 196 -8.83 -22.29 1.33
N ILE A 197 -8.21 -22.83 0.29
CA ILE A 197 -8.83 -22.94 -1.06
C ILE A 197 -10.11 -23.78 -1.00
N VAL A 198 -10.08 -24.91 -0.32
CA VAL A 198 -11.28 -25.75 -0.15
C VAL A 198 -12.41 -24.96 0.52
N ARG A 199 -12.10 -24.22 1.60
CA ARG A 199 -13.10 -23.39 2.30
C ARG A 199 -13.62 -22.24 1.43
N LEU A 200 -12.75 -21.57 0.67
CA LEU A 200 -13.16 -20.51 -0.27
C LEU A 200 -14.10 -21.08 -1.34
N ARG A 201 -13.77 -22.24 -1.93
CA ARG A 201 -14.63 -22.89 -2.92
C ARG A 201 -15.99 -23.24 -2.33
N GLN A 202 -16.05 -23.79 -1.11
CA GLN A 202 -17.31 -24.07 -0.41
C GLN A 202 -18.20 -22.85 -0.24
N LYS A 203 -17.61 -21.67 -0.05
CA LYS A 203 -18.34 -20.41 0.14
C LYS A 203 -18.69 -19.72 -1.18
N LEU A 204 -17.81 -19.74 -2.16
CA LEU A 204 -17.91 -18.92 -3.37
C LEU A 204 -18.44 -19.70 -4.59
N GLU A 205 -18.16 -20.99 -4.71
CA GLU A 205 -18.54 -21.79 -5.87
C GLU A 205 -19.96 -22.37 -5.72
N ASN A 206 -20.66 -22.53 -6.84
CA ASN A 206 -21.93 -23.27 -6.87
C ASN A 206 -21.73 -24.77 -6.66
N LYS A 207 -20.62 -25.30 -7.23
CA LYS A 207 -20.17 -26.67 -7.07
C LYS A 207 -18.68 -26.66 -6.72
N PRO A 208 -18.31 -26.83 -5.42
CA PRO A 208 -16.92 -26.78 -4.98
C PRO A 208 -15.99 -27.80 -5.65
N ASP A 209 -16.53 -28.95 -6.06
CA ASP A 209 -15.79 -30.02 -6.74
C ASP A 209 -15.57 -29.75 -8.24
N GLU A 210 -16.37 -28.86 -8.84
CA GLU A 210 -16.24 -28.37 -10.20
C GLU A 210 -16.07 -26.85 -10.21
N PRO A 211 -14.93 -26.33 -9.70
CA PRO A 211 -14.77 -24.90 -9.49
C PRO A 211 -14.64 -24.11 -10.79
N HIS A 212 -15.30 -22.95 -10.86
CA HIS A 212 -15.25 -22.03 -11.98
C HIS A 212 -14.53 -20.72 -11.64
N LEU A 213 -14.48 -20.33 -10.36
CA LEU A 213 -13.82 -19.09 -9.92
C LEU A 213 -12.37 -19.33 -9.51
N ILE A 214 -12.10 -20.39 -8.72
CA ILE A 214 -10.77 -20.73 -8.25
C ILE A 214 -10.32 -22.03 -8.88
N LEU A 215 -9.59 -21.94 -9.98
CA LEU A 215 -9.12 -23.10 -10.73
C LEU A 215 -7.83 -23.68 -10.12
N THR A 216 -7.65 -25.00 -10.18
CA THR A 216 -6.37 -25.64 -9.89
C THR A 216 -5.52 -25.69 -11.16
N ILE A 217 -4.30 -25.15 -11.08
CA ILE A 217 -3.29 -25.28 -12.12
C ILE A 217 -2.31 -26.36 -11.68
N HIS A 218 -2.44 -27.55 -12.28
CA HIS A 218 -1.64 -28.71 -11.90
C HIS A 218 -0.12 -28.41 -11.94
N GLY A 219 0.60 -28.85 -10.93
CA GLY A 219 2.05 -28.61 -10.81
C GLY A 219 2.45 -27.18 -10.39
N ILE A 220 1.53 -26.19 -10.39
CA ILE A 220 1.81 -24.79 -10.06
C ILE A 220 1.08 -24.37 -8.78
N GLY A 221 -0.23 -24.31 -8.81
CA GLY A 221 -1.03 -23.79 -7.71
C GLY A 221 -2.45 -23.47 -8.12
N TYR A 222 -2.86 -22.19 -8.01
CA TYR A 222 -4.23 -21.78 -8.23
C TYR A 222 -4.33 -20.51 -9.07
N LYS A 223 -5.48 -20.35 -9.75
CA LYS A 223 -5.80 -19.18 -10.57
C LYS A 223 -7.23 -18.75 -10.30
N PHE A 224 -7.42 -17.46 -10.05
CA PHE A 224 -8.76 -16.86 -9.94
C PHE A 224 -9.21 -16.32 -11.30
N VAL A 225 -10.46 -16.56 -11.67
CA VAL A 225 -11.06 -16.18 -12.96
C VAL A 225 -12.44 -15.51 -12.77
N GLY A 226 -12.55 -14.68 -11.74
CA GLY A 226 -13.74 -13.89 -11.47
C GLY A 226 -13.58 -12.42 -11.81
#